data_68ceb9624cce66bfa487fd2fa57e6e43
#
_entry.id   68ceb9624cce66bfa487fd2fa57e6e43
#
_cell.length_a   1.000
_cell.length_b   1.000
_cell.length_c   1.000
_cell.angle_alpha   90.00
_cell.angle_beta   90.00
_cell.angle_gamma   90.00
#
_symmetry.space_group_name_H-M   'P 1'
#
loop_
_entity.id
_entity.type
_entity.pdbx_description
1 polymer ?
#
loop_
_entity_poly.entity_id
_entity_poly.type
_entity_poly.pdbx_seq_one_letter_code
_entity_poly.pdbx_strand_id
1 'polypeptide(L)'
;MTTDCVIFGYDGKSLKVLLVERGIEPFKGYWAFPGGFLNMNEDALTGARRELKEETGLEKAFMEQFHTFSDVGRDPRGRVITIAYYALVKISEVKGGDDAARAEWFNLSDVPPLAFDHDRILRMATSRLRERIHFEPIGFELLPEIFTMPQLQNLYEAILEVRFDRRNFASKMQKLDILEETGERPKDAARSVPVRYRFNRNRYEEMKAKGFRLEF
;
A
#
# COMPACT_ATOMS: atom_id res chain seq x y z
N MET A 1 5.92 -0.40 23.54
CA MET A 1 6.17 -0.23 22.08
C MET A 1 4.85 -0.41 21.36
N THR A 2 4.69 0.26 20.22
CA THR A 2 3.50 0.15 19.36
C THR A 2 3.92 -0.21 17.93
N THR A 3 2.96 -0.61 17.12
CA THR A 3 3.07 -0.64 15.67
C THR A 3 2.03 0.28 15.06
N ASP A 4 2.38 0.97 13.98
CA ASP A 4 1.46 1.76 13.15
C ASP A 4 1.58 1.28 11.71
N CYS A 5 0.44 1.07 11.01
CA CYS A 5 0.41 0.55 9.66
C CYS A 5 -0.23 1.55 8.68
N VAL A 6 0.56 2.10 7.77
CA VAL A 6 0.08 2.94 6.66
C VAL A 6 -0.42 2.03 5.55
N ILE A 7 -1.74 1.93 5.39
CA ILE A 7 -2.36 1.03 4.42
C ILE A 7 -2.70 1.80 3.16
N PHE A 8 -1.99 1.49 2.08
CA PHE A 8 -2.26 2.05 0.77
C PHE A 8 -3.18 1.15 -0.03
N GLY A 9 -4.12 1.76 -0.76
CA GLY A 9 -5.00 1.13 -1.72
C GLY A 9 -5.07 1.94 -3.01
N TYR A 10 -5.58 1.34 -4.08
CA TYR A 10 -5.76 2.01 -5.37
C TYR A 10 -7.14 1.73 -5.93
N ASP A 11 -7.88 2.79 -6.31
CA ASP A 11 -9.27 2.70 -6.81
C ASP A 11 -9.40 2.68 -8.34
N GLY A 12 -8.28 2.61 -9.05
CA GLY A 12 -8.22 2.71 -10.51
C GLY A 12 -7.90 4.11 -11.02
N LYS A 13 -7.88 5.13 -10.15
CA LYS A 13 -7.58 6.53 -10.48
C LYS A 13 -6.55 7.17 -9.56
N SER A 14 -6.69 6.97 -8.26
CA SER A 14 -5.87 7.61 -7.23
C SER A 14 -5.38 6.64 -6.19
N LEU A 15 -4.19 6.91 -5.66
CA LEU A 15 -3.66 6.23 -4.48
C LEU A 15 -4.41 6.75 -3.25
N LYS A 16 -4.85 5.82 -2.42
CA LYS A 16 -5.61 6.09 -1.19
C LYS A 16 -4.88 5.55 0.02
N VAL A 17 -5.17 6.12 1.17
CA VAL A 17 -4.76 5.64 2.48
C VAL A 17 -5.99 5.31 3.32
N LEU A 18 -5.93 4.18 4.02
CA LEU A 18 -6.96 3.79 5.00
C LEU A 18 -6.63 4.41 6.35
N LEU A 19 -7.61 5.08 6.92
CA LEU A 19 -7.51 5.67 8.26
C LEU A 19 -8.67 5.15 9.12
N VAL A 20 -8.42 5.13 10.42
CA VAL A 20 -9.42 4.80 11.45
C VAL A 20 -9.70 6.03 12.32
N GLU A 21 -10.95 6.28 12.62
CA GLU A 21 -11.35 7.35 13.56
C GLU A 21 -11.15 6.86 14.98
N ARG A 22 -10.41 7.63 15.78
CA ARG A 22 -10.14 7.25 17.18
C ARG A 22 -11.38 7.40 18.05
N GLY A 23 -11.76 6.31 18.70
CA GLY A 23 -12.90 6.28 19.65
C GLY A 23 -12.56 6.78 21.06
N ILE A 24 -11.24 6.82 21.43
CA ILE A 24 -10.75 7.07 22.79
C ILE A 24 -9.70 8.19 22.84
N GLU A 25 -9.53 8.78 24.03
CA GLU A 25 -8.43 9.72 24.29
C GLU A 25 -7.06 9.05 24.36
N PRO A 26 -5.97 9.75 24.05
CA PRO A 26 -5.92 11.10 23.49
C PRO A 26 -6.33 11.13 22.01
N PHE A 27 -6.68 12.29 21.50
CA PHE A 27 -7.09 12.53 20.11
C PHE A 27 -8.41 11.83 19.70
N LYS A 28 -9.37 11.69 20.60
CA LYS A 28 -10.71 11.19 20.25
C LYS A 28 -11.32 11.99 19.11
N GLY A 29 -11.87 11.32 18.09
CA GLY A 29 -12.44 11.92 16.91
C GLY A 29 -11.42 12.34 15.83
N TYR A 30 -10.11 12.22 16.09
CA TYR A 30 -9.09 12.40 15.06
C TYR A 30 -8.87 11.08 14.30
N TRP A 31 -8.35 11.23 13.08
CA TRP A 31 -7.96 10.10 12.25
C TRP A 31 -6.55 9.63 12.57
N ALA A 32 -6.35 8.33 12.48
CA ALA A 32 -5.07 7.69 12.77
C ALA A 32 -4.83 6.51 11.82
N PHE A 33 -3.60 5.99 11.80
CA PHE A 33 -3.34 4.69 11.19
C PHE A 33 -3.83 3.58 12.10
N PRO A 34 -4.28 2.45 11.52
CA PRO A 34 -4.42 1.21 12.25
C PRO A 34 -3.13 0.84 12.99
N GLY A 35 -3.26 0.51 14.27
CA GLY A 35 -2.11 0.20 15.10
C GLY A 35 -2.39 0.24 16.59
N GLY A 36 -1.51 -0.42 17.35
CA GLY A 36 -1.67 -0.53 18.78
C GLY A 36 -0.42 -1.00 19.52
N PHE A 37 -0.58 -1.31 20.79
CA PHE A 37 0.50 -1.80 21.63
C PHE A 37 0.82 -3.26 21.30
N LEU A 38 2.13 -3.58 21.26
CA LEU A 38 2.60 -4.94 21.15
C LEU A 38 2.30 -5.72 22.43
N ASN A 39 1.77 -6.93 22.27
CA ASN A 39 1.67 -7.91 23.33
C ASN A 39 3.05 -8.46 23.69
N MET A 40 3.19 -8.97 24.93
CA MET A 40 4.47 -9.48 25.42
C MET A 40 4.97 -10.75 24.71
N ASN A 41 4.09 -11.42 23.97
CA ASN A 41 4.34 -12.71 23.32
C ASN A 41 4.29 -12.64 21.78
N GLU A 42 4.37 -11.44 21.20
CA GLU A 42 4.35 -11.26 19.75
C GLU A 42 5.52 -10.40 19.27
N ASP A 43 6.01 -10.65 18.06
CA ASP A 43 6.93 -9.75 17.37
C ASP A 43 6.18 -8.60 16.69
N ALA A 44 6.94 -7.60 16.23
CA ALA A 44 6.36 -6.39 15.65
C ALA A 44 5.50 -6.64 14.40
N LEU A 45 5.89 -7.58 13.54
CA LEU A 45 5.12 -7.90 12.33
C LEU A 45 3.82 -8.63 12.69
N THR A 46 3.86 -9.54 13.65
CA THR A 46 2.68 -10.24 14.16
C THR A 46 1.70 -9.27 14.79
N GLY A 47 2.19 -8.34 15.62
CA GLY A 47 1.37 -7.29 16.22
C GLY A 47 0.74 -6.38 15.17
N ALA A 48 1.52 -5.92 14.18
CA ALA A 48 1.00 -5.10 13.09
C ALA A 48 -0.10 -5.81 12.25
N ARG A 49 0.04 -7.11 12.01
CA ARG A 49 -0.99 -7.92 11.32
C ARG A 49 -2.23 -8.13 12.16
N ARG A 50 -2.07 -8.32 13.47
CA ARG A 50 -3.21 -8.44 14.39
C ARG A 50 -4.01 -7.16 14.41
N GLU A 51 -3.37 -6.00 14.64
CA GLU A 51 -4.03 -4.68 14.62
C GLU A 51 -4.69 -4.39 13.26
N LEU A 52 -4.01 -4.69 12.16
CA LEU A 52 -4.60 -4.58 10.83
C LEU A 52 -5.92 -5.35 10.72
N LYS A 53 -5.93 -6.62 11.17
CA LYS A 53 -7.13 -7.46 11.13
C LYS A 53 -8.23 -6.96 12.07
N GLU A 54 -7.88 -6.61 13.30
CA GLU A 54 -8.82 -6.17 14.34
C GLU A 54 -9.51 -4.86 13.94
N GLU A 55 -8.77 -3.88 13.43
CA GLU A 55 -9.30 -2.55 13.12
C GLU A 55 -9.91 -2.42 11.71
N THR A 56 -9.53 -3.28 10.76
CA THR A 56 -9.94 -3.13 9.36
C THR A 56 -10.59 -4.38 8.74
N GLY A 57 -10.48 -5.52 9.39
CA GLY A 57 -10.91 -6.82 8.87
C GLY A 57 -10.01 -7.42 7.78
N LEU A 58 -8.89 -6.78 7.43
CA LEU A 58 -7.96 -7.24 6.39
C LEU A 58 -7.04 -8.34 6.95
N GLU A 59 -7.07 -9.53 6.35
CA GLU A 59 -6.26 -10.67 6.81
C GLU A 59 -4.94 -10.84 6.04
N LYS A 60 -4.91 -10.42 4.79
CA LYS A 60 -3.76 -10.60 3.89
C LYS A 60 -3.39 -9.29 3.26
N ALA A 61 -2.15 -8.87 3.47
CA ALA A 61 -1.57 -7.70 2.85
C ALA A 61 -0.07 -7.91 2.65
N PHE A 62 0.47 -7.33 1.59
CA PHE A 62 1.90 -7.06 1.55
C PHE A 62 2.22 -6.05 2.64
N MET A 63 3.15 -6.37 3.53
CA MET A 63 3.57 -5.48 4.62
C MET A 63 5.09 -5.41 4.68
N GLU A 64 5.61 -4.20 4.83
CA GLU A 64 7.05 -3.96 5.01
C GLU A 64 7.28 -2.92 6.09
N GLN A 65 8.20 -3.22 7.01
CA GLN A 65 8.69 -2.25 7.96
C GLN A 65 9.53 -1.19 7.22
N PHE A 66 9.25 0.10 7.45
CA PHE A 66 10.01 1.14 6.78
C PHE A 66 10.76 2.08 7.71
N HIS A 67 10.30 2.26 8.95
CA HIS A 67 10.96 3.12 9.91
C HIS A 67 10.57 2.83 11.37
N THR A 68 11.35 3.35 12.31
CA THR A 68 11.02 3.36 13.74
C THR A 68 11.00 4.80 14.24
N PHE A 69 9.85 5.25 14.74
CA PHE A 69 9.66 6.59 15.27
C PHE A 69 9.85 6.58 16.78
N SER A 70 10.81 7.34 17.27
CA SER A 70 11.22 7.32 18.67
C SER A 70 11.35 8.71 19.28
N ASP A 71 10.79 9.75 18.66
CA ASP A 71 10.90 11.13 19.17
C ASP A 71 10.28 11.24 20.57
N VAL A 72 10.89 12.06 21.40
CA VAL A 72 10.37 12.36 22.74
C VAL A 72 9.09 13.18 22.59
N GLY A 73 8.04 12.76 23.28
CA GLY A 73 6.75 13.48 23.25
C GLY A 73 5.89 13.24 22.01
N ARG A 74 6.25 12.27 21.12
CA ARG A 74 5.38 11.87 20.00
C ARG A 74 3.99 11.38 20.45
N ASP A 75 3.91 10.87 21.65
CA ASP A 75 2.68 10.36 22.29
C ASP A 75 2.53 11.04 23.66
N PRO A 76 1.41 11.76 23.95
CA PRO A 76 1.23 12.44 25.22
C PRO A 76 1.03 11.50 26.42
N ARG A 77 0.76 10.22 26.19
CA ARG A 77 0.60 9.22 27.27
C ARG A 77 1.92 8.83 27.92
N GLY A 78 3.07 9.12 27.26
CA GLY A 78 4.39 8.84 27.80
C GLY A 78 5.43 8.48 26.74
N ARG A 79 6.47 7.77 27.13
CA ARG A 79 7.55 7.35 26.23
C ARG A 79 7.11 6.17 25.37
N VAL A 80 6.64 6.46 24.17
CA VAL A 80 6.21 5.45 23.18
C VAL A 80 7.16 5.46 21.98
N ILE A 81 7.57 4.27 21.55
CA ILE A 81 8.32 4.04 20.33
C ILE A 81 7.42 3.19 19.42
N THR A 82 7.21 3.60 18.18
CA THR A 82 6.46 2.81 17.21
C THR A 82 7.35 2.28 16.10
N ILE A 83 7.08 1.03 15.72
CA ILE A 83 7.62 0.40 14.51
C ILE A 83 6.58 0.57 13.41
N ALA A 84 6.92 1.38 12.40
CA ALA A 84 6.00 1.72 11.33
C ALA A 84 6.13 0.78 10.13
N TYR A 85 4.99 0.28 9.71
CA TYR A 85 4.82 -0.55 8.51
C TYR A 85 4.02 0.21 7.47
N TYR A 86 4.26 -0.09 6.18
CA TYR A 86 3.26 0.17 5.18
C TYR A 86 2.73 -1.14 4.62
N ALA A 87 1.46 -1.12 4.21
CA ALA A 87 0.79 -2.26 3.59
C ALA A 87 0.20 -1.85 2.24
N LEU A 88 0.19 -2.78 1.29
CA LEU A 88 -0.43 -2.61 -0.02
C LEU A 88 -1.59 -3.59 -0.12
N VAL A 89 -2.80 -3.07 -0.35
CA VAL A 89 -4.02 -3.88 -0.41
C VAL A 89 -4.91 -3.46 -1.57
N LYS A 90 -5.70 -4.38 -2.07
CA LYS A 90 -6.80 -4.05 -2.97
C LYS A 90 -7.89 -3.38 -2.16
N ILE A 91 -8.43 -2.26 -2.66
CA ILE A 91 -9.54 -1.57 -2.00
C ILE A 91 -10.72 -2.53 -1.88
N SER A 92 -11.20 -2.68 -0.66
CA SER A 92 -12.37 -3.46 -0.29
C SER A 92 -13.25 -2.64 0.66
N GLU A 93 -14.45 -3.10 0.92
CA GLU A 93 -15.24 -2.55 2.00
C GLU A 93 -14.57 -2.88 3.33
N VAL A 94 -14.28 -1.84 4.11
CA VAL A 94 -13.63 -1.94 5.40
C VAL A 94 -14.64 -1.61 6.48
N LYS A 95 -14.64 -2.39 7.56
CA LYS A 95 -15.45 -2.15 8.76
C LYS A 95 -14.53 -1.69 9.88
N GLY A 96 -14.95 -0.67 10.63
CA GLY A 96 -14.26 -0.31 11.87
C GLY A 96 -14.26 -1.47 12.85
N GLY A 97 -13.15 -1.65 13.58
CA GLY A 97 -13.01 -2.66 14.63
C GLY A 97 -13.43 -2.13 16.01
N ASP A 98 -13.08 -2.88 17.05
CA ASP A 98 -13.58 -2.66 18.42
C ASP A 98 -13.26 -1.27 19.01
N ASP A 99 -12.06 -0.72 18.75
CA ASP A 99 -11.61 0.60 19.24
C ASP A 99 -11.72 1.72 18.21
N ALA A 100 -12.05 1.41 16.95
CA ALA A 100 -12.25 2.39 15.90
C ALA A 100 -13.73 2.74 15.75
N ALA A 101 -14.08 4.02 15.77
CA ALA A 101 -15.45 4.48 15.51
C ALA A 101 -15.86 4.19 14.06
N ARG A 102 -14.94 4.33 13.12
CA ARG A 102 -15.08 3.94 11.71
C ARG A 102 -13.72 3.86 11.02
N ALA A 103 -13.66 3.13 9.90
CA ALA A 103 -12.51 3.10 9.00
C ALA A 103 -12.92 3.59 7.61
N GLU A 104 -12.08 4.45 6.98
CA GLU A 104 -12.41 5.10 5.71
C GLU A 104 -11.18 5.30 4.82
N TRP A 105 -11.39 5.23 3.49
CA TRP A 105 -10.38 5.48 2.49
C TRP A 105 -10.33 6.95 2.08
N PHE A 106 -9.18 7.59 2.25
CA PHE A 106 -8.93 8.98 1.84
C PHE A 106 -7.98 9.03 0.64
N ASN A 107 -8.20 9.98 -0.29
CA ASN A 107 -7.15 10.33 -1.24
C ASN A 107 -5.98 10.94 -0.48
N LEU A 108 -4.75 10.72 -0.94
CA LEU A 108 -3.58 11.33 -0.28
C LEU A 108 -3.62 12.86 -0.26
N SER A 109 -4.31 13.48 -1.24
CA SER A 109 -4.53 14.94 -1.30
C SER A 109 -5.54 15.47 -0.28
N ASP A 110 -6.42 14.60 0.24
CA ASP A 110 -7.60 14.99 1.02
C ASP A 110 -7.58 14.40 2.43
N VAL A 111 -6.39 13.99 2.89
CA VAL A 111 -6.19 13.43 4.23
C VAL A 111 -6.49 14.50 5.29
N PRO A 112 -7.41 14.23 6.23
CA PRO A 112 -7.71 15.15 7.32
C PRO A 112 -6.52 15.23 8.31
N PRO A 113 -6.54 16.20 9.26
CA PRO A 113 -5.54 16.25 10.33
C PRO A 113 -5.46 14.93 11.09
N LEU A 114 -4.25 14.40 11.22
CA LEU A 114 -4.02 13.11 11.87
C LEU A 114 -3.66 13.27 13.35
N ALA A 115 -3.94 12.22 14.13
CA ALA A 115 -3.52 12.13 15.51
C ALA A 115 -1.99 11.93 15.63
N PHE A 116 -1.42 12.30 16.77
CA PHE A 116 0.00 12.09 17.08
C PHE A 116 0.95 12.74 16.02
N ASP A 117 1.98 12.00 15.65
CA ASP A 117 2.93 12.34 14.58
C ASP A 117 2.60 11.61 13.26
N HIS A 118 1.35 11.17 13.07
CA HIS A 118 0.94 10.37 11.91
C HIS A 118 1.08 11.12 10.59
N ASP A 119 0.98 12.45 10.56
CA ASP A 119 1.30 13.23 9.36
C ASP A 119 2.75 13.03 8.88
N ARG A 120 3.69 12.92 9.82
CA ARG A 120 5.10 12.63 9.50
C ARG A 120 5.26 11.19 9.03
N ILE A 121 4.60 10.26 9.68
CA ILE A 121 4.59 8.83 9.29
C ILE A 121 4.07 8.69 7.87
N LEU A 122 2.94 9.35 7.50
CA LEU A 122 2.37 9.31 6.16
C LEU A 122 3.35 9.81 5.09
N ARG A 123 3.96 10.98 5.33
CA ARG A 123 4.94 11.54 4.39
C ARG A 123 6.10 10.58 4.14
N MET A 124 6.65 9.97 5.19
CA MET A 124 7.75 9.02 5.05
C MET A 124 7.32 7.72 4.36
N ALA A 125 6.15 7.18 4.69
CA ALA A 125 5.61 5.99 4.04
C ALA A 125 5.38 6.21 2.54
N THR A 126 4.80 7.36 2.17
CA THR A 126 4.58 7.74 0.77
C THR A 126 5.90 7.89 0.01
N SER A 127 6.89 8.55 0.61
CA SER A 127 8.22 8.65 0.03
C SER A 127 8.86 7.27 -0.16
N ARG A 128 8.73 6.39 0.83
CA ARG A 128 9.25 5.02 0.76
C ARG A 128 8.57 4.19 -0.33
N LEU A 129 7.26 4.28 -0.46
CA LEU A 129 6.53 3.61 -1.53
C LEU A 129 6.99 4.08 -2.91
N ARG A 130 7.14 5.41 -3.11
CA ARG A 130 7.64 6.01 -4.35
C ARG A 130 9.06 5.57 -4.69
N GLU A 131 9.94 5.53 -3.70
CA GLU A 131 11.30 5.02 -3.89
C GLU A 131 11.29 3.54 -4.31
N ARG A 132 10.54 2.71 -3.59
CA ARG A 132 10.54 1.26 -3.81
C ARG A 132 9.97 0.85 -5.16
N ILE A 133 8.93 1.53 -5.65
CA ILE A 133 8.30 1.18 -6.93
C ILE A 133 9.23 1.36 -8.14
N HIS A 134 10.29 2.17 -7.99
CA HIS A 134 11.33 2.29 -9.03
C HIS A 134 12.19 1.04 -9.15
N PHE A 135 12.38 0.30 -8.07
CA PHE A 135 13.33 -0.82 -8.01
C PHE A 135 12.66 -2.18 -7.83
N GLU A 136 11.41 -2.23 -7.40
CA GLU A 136 10.67 -3.46 -7.16
C GLU A 136 9.22 -3.36 -7.66
N PRO A 137 8.66 -4.46 -8.18
CA PRO A 137 7.32 -4.47 -8.75
C PRO A 137 6.23 -4.55 -7.68
N ILE A 138 6.40 -3.87 -6.55
CA ILE A 138 5.45 -3.90 -5.43
C ILE A 138 4.07 -3.33 -5.79
N GLY A 139 3.99 -2.47 -6.81
CA GLY A 139 2.73 -1.92 -7.29
C GLY A 139 1.72 -2.96 -7.76
N PHE A 140 2.16 -4.15 -8.15
CA PHE A 140 1.26 -5.24 -8.56
C PHE A 140 0.36 -5.73 -7.43
N GLU A 141 0.73 -5.52 -6.17
CA GLU A 141 -0.12 -5.83 -5.01
C GLU A 141 -1.40 -4.98 -4.96
N LEU A 142 -1.40 -3.82 -5.62
CA LEU A 142 -2.53 -2.90 -5.71
C LEU A 142 -3.45 -3.15 -6.92
N LEU A 143 -3.02 -3.97 -7.88
CA LEU A 143 -3.79 -4.28 -9.08
C LEU A 143 -4.62 -5.55 -8.94
N PRO A 144 -5.70 -5.70 -9.74
CA PRO A 144 -6.31 -7.00 -9.96
C PRO A 144 -5.28 -8.01 -10.48
N GLU A 145 -5.52 -9.31 -10.28
CA GLU A 145 -4.64 -10.37 -10.79
C GLU A 145 -4.44 -10.28 -12.31
N ILE A 146 -5.50 -9.91 -13.02
CA ILE A 146 -5.49 -9.69 -14.46
C ILE A 146 -5.77 -8.21 -14.70
N PHE A 147 -4.87 -7.55 -15.42
CA PHE A 147 -4.91 -6.11 -15.69
C PHE A 147 -4.52 -5.81 -17.13
N THR A 148 -4.75 -4.58 -17.56
CA THR A 148 -4.31 -4.05 -18.86
C THR A 148 -3.10 -3.12 -18.70
N MET A 149 -2.34 -2.92 -19.77
CA MET A 149 -1.21 -1.98 -19.74
C MET A 149 -1.62 -0.55 -19.32
N PRO A 150 -2.77 0.00 -19.78
CA PRO A 150 -3.25 1.29 -19.25
C PRO A 150 -3.52 1.30 -17.74
N GLN A 151 -4.05 0.22 -17.17
CA GLN A 151 -4.27 0.14 -15.71
C GLN A 151 -2.94 0.15 -14.94
N LEU A 152 -1.95 -0.58 -15.44
CA LEU A 152 -0.61 -0.57 -14.88
C LEU A 152 0.04 0.82 -14.96
N GLN A 153 -0.05 1.48 -16.13
CA GLN A 153 0.47 2.83 -16.31
C GLN A 153 -0.20 3.83 -15.37
N ASN A 154 -1.53 3.81 -15.29
CA ASN A 154 -2.29 4.70 -14.39
C ASN A 154 -1.90 4.52 -12.93
N LEU A 155 -1.64 3.28 -12.49
CA LEU A 155 -1.16 3.02 -11.13
C LEU A 155 0.20 3.68 -10.89
N TYR A 156 1.18 3.49 -11.80
CA TYR A 156 2.51 4.10 -11.66
C TYR A 156 2.42 5.63 -11.69
N GLU A 157 1.60 6.20 -12.58
CA GLU A 157 1.35 7.64 -12.63
C GLU A 157 0.71 8.17 -11.34
N ALA A 158 -0.22 7.42 -10.74
CA ALA A 158 -0.86 7.81 -9.48
C ALA A 158 0.09 7.78 -8.28
N ILE A 159 1.00 6.78 -8.21
CA ILE A 159 1.96 6.67 -7.11
C ILE A 159 3.07 7.72 -7.25
N LEU A 160 3.62 7.88 -8.46
CA LEU A 160 4.78 8.75 -8.72
C LEU A 160 4.40 10.21 -8.98
N GLU A 161 3.09 10.50 -9.18
CA GLU A 161 2.56 11.84 -9.53
C GLU A 161 3.20 12.42 -10.80
N VAL A 162 3.49 11.55 -11.78
CA VAL A 162 4.06 11.90 -13.08
C VAL A 162 3.17 11.41 -14.21
N ARG A 163 3.45 11.86 -15.46
CA ARG A 163 2.81 11.33 -16.65
C ARG A 163 3.83 10.65 -17.52
N PHE A 164 3.47 9.45 -18.01
CA PHE A 164 4.31 8.69 -18.92
C PHE A 164 3.76 8.72 -20.34
N ASP A 165 4.67 8.74 -21.33
CA ASP A 165 4.28 8.43 -22.69
C ASP A 165 3.83 6.97 -22.78
N ARG A 166 2.65 6.75 -23.35
CA ARG A 166 2.01 5.43 -23.39
C ARG A 166 2.84 4.36 -24.10
N ARG A 167 3.51 4.73 -25.21
CA ARG A 167 4.30 3.78 -26.00
C ARG A 167 5.58 3.42 -25.30
N ASN A 168 6.26 4.42 -24.74
CA ASN A 168 7.51 4.22 -24.00
C ASN A 168 7.30 3.39 -22.74
N PHE A 169 6.22 3.68 -21.98
CA PHE A 169 5.84 2.90 -20.81
C PHE A 169 5.59 1.44 -21.16
N ALA A 170 4.71 1.18 -22.15
CA ALA A 170 4.39 -0.17 -22.56
C ALA A 170 5.63 -0.95 -23.06
N SER A 171 6.46 -0.31 -23.90
CA SER A 171 7.70 -0.91 -24.38
C SER A 171 8.66 -1.27 -23.24
N LYS A 172 8.79 -0.37 -22.25
CA LYS A 172 9.65 -0.60 -21.09
C LYS A 172 9.14 -1.77 -20.25
N MET A 173 7.85 -1.80 -19.93
CA MET A 173 7.24 -2.88 -19.15
C MET A 173 7.34 -4.25 -19.85
N GLN A 174 7.14 -4.30 -21.14
CA GLN A 174 7.27 -5.55 -21.91
C GLN A 174 8.71 -6.07 -21.92
N LYS A 175 9.71 -5.20 -22.01
CA LYS A 175 11.14 -5.58 -21.98
C LYS A 175 11.58 -6.16 -20.64
N LEU A 176 10.88 -5.89 -19.55
CA LEU A 176 11.20 -6.44 -18.23
C LEU A 176 10.95 -7.94 -18.13
N ASP A 177 10.18 -8.53 -19.05
CA ASP A 177 9.88 -9.97 -19.10
C ASP A 177 9.27 -10.55 -17.80
N ILE A 178 8.52 -9.69 -17.08
CA ILE A 178 7.81 -10.03 -15.83
C ILE A 178 6.29 -10.05 -16.01
N LEU A 179 5.81 -9.81 -17.24
CA LEU A 179 4.40 -9.83 -17.59
C LEU A 179 4.09 -11.00 -18.50
N GLU A 180 3.01 -11.70 -18.20
CA GLU A 180 2.47 -12.79 -18.98
C GLU A 180 1.15 -12.39 -19.63
N GLU A 181 1.03 -12.57 -20.97
CA GLU A 181 -0.26 -12.37 -21.64
C GLU A 181 -1.20 -13.53 -21.32
N THR A 182 -2.40 -13.22 -20.84
CA THR A 182 -3.35 -14.28 -20.41
C THR A 182 -4.05 -14.98 -21.57
N GLY A 183 -3.91 -14.49 -22.80
CA GLY A 183 -4.56 -15.07 -23.99
C GLY A 183 -6.08 -14.97 -24.02
N GLU A 184 -6.70 -14.46 -22.96
CA GLU A 184 -8.15 -14.32 -22.83
C GLU A 184 -8.67 -13.18 -23.72
N ARG A 185 -8.75 -13.42 -25.00
CA ARG A 185 -9.56 -12.61 -25.90
C ARG A 185 -10.91 -13.31 -26.11
N PRO A 186 -12.03 -12.64 -25.83
CA PRO A 186 -13.34 -13.16 -26.25
C PRO A 186 -13.28 -13.49 -27.74
N LYS A 187 -13.74 -14.66 -28.18
CA LYS A 187 -13.67 -15.12 -29.57
C LYS A 187 -14.28 -14.13 -30.57
N ASP A 188 -15.23 -13.29 -30.12
CA ASP A 188 -15.93 -12.28 -30.91
C ASP A 188 -15.47 -10.83 -30.60
N ALA A 189 -14.32 -10.66 -29.94
CA ALA A 189 -13.85 -9.32 -29.57
C ALA A 189 -13.37 -8.55 -30.79
N ALA A 190 -13.95 -7.36 -31.00
CA ALA A 190 -13.46 -6.37 -31.95
C ALA A 190 -11.95 -6.16 -31.70
N ARG A 191 -11.18 -5.79 -32.77
CA ARG A 191 -9.72 -5.52 -32.71
C ARG A 191 -9.28 -4.51 -31.64
N SER A 192 -10.24 -3.88 -30.93
CA SER A 192 -10.03 -2.84 -29.90
C SER A 192 -9.96 -3.36 -28.46
N VAL A 193 -10.10 -4.66 -28.19
CA VAL A 193 -10.03 -5.17 -26.81
C VAL A 193 -8.58 -5.14 -26.34
N PRO A 194 -8.28 -4.45 -25.22
CA PRO A 194 -6.94 -4.36 -24.69
C PRO A 194 -6.37 -5.75 -24.32
N VAL A 195 -5.10 -5.96 -24.61
CA VAL A 195 -4.38 -7.15 -24.16
C VAL A 195 -4.36 -7.18 -22.63
N ARG A 196 -4.63 -8.34 -22.07
CA ARG A 196 -4.64 -8.58 -20.62
C ARG A 196 -3.36 -9.26 -20.20
N TYR A 197 -2.84 -8.83 -19.07
CA TYR A 197 -1.59 -9.30 -18.49
C TYR A 197 -1.80 -9.80 -17.07
N ARG A 198 -0.92 -10.71 -16.66
CA ARG A 198 -0.71 -11.14 -15.29
C ARG A 198 0.75 -10.89 -14.92
N PHE A 199 1.02 -10.54 -13.67
CA PHE A 199 2.37 -10.46 -13.13
C PHE A 199 2.92 -11.88 -12.90
N ASN A 200 4.03 -12.20 -13.56
CA ASN A 200 4.71 -13.48 -13.38
C ASN A 200 5.71 -13.40 -12.22
N ARG A 201 5.21 -13.66 -11.00
CA ARG A 201 6.00 -13.59 -9.76
C ARG A 201 7.19 -14.56 -9.78
N ASN A 202 7.01 -15.79 -10.28
CA ASN A 202 8.08 -16.77 -10.32
C ASN A 202 9.23 -16.28 -11.20
N ARG A 203 8.91 -15.76 -12.37
CA ARG A 203 9.89 -15.19 -13.29
C ARG A 203 10.65 -14.02 -12.67
N TYR A 204 9.93 -13.12 -11.99
CA TYR A 204 10.55 -12.02 -11.28
C TYR A 204 11.53 -12.50 -10.18
N GLU A 205 11.13 -13.46 -9.35
CA GLU A 205 11.99 -14.00 -8.29
C GLU A 205 13.24 -14.69 -8.85
N GLU A 206 13.13 -15.43 -9.95
CA GLU A 206 14.29 -16.01 -10.65
C GLU A 206 15.27 -14.94 -11.16
N MET A 207 14.73 -13.86 -11.73
CA MET A 207 15.55 -12.75 -12.23
C MET A 207 16.19 -11.98 -11.08
N LYS A 208 15.44 -11.71 -10.00
CA LYS A 208 15.93 -11.07 -8.79
C LYS A 208 17.09 -11.86 -8.15
N ALA A 209 16.98 -13.17 -8.09
CA ALA A 209 18.05 -14.04 -7.60
C ALA A 209 19.34 -13.95 -8.45
N LYS A 210 19.22 -13.57 -9.73
CA LYS A 210 20.33 -13.33 -10.66
C LYS A 210 20.83 -11.87 -10.65
N GLY A 211 20.34 -11.04 -9.71
CA GLY A 211 20.76 -9.65 -9.57
C GLY A 211 19.96 -8.64 -10.39
N PHE A 212 18.84 -9.06 -11.01
CA PHE A 212 17.94 -8.13 -11.71
C PHE A 212 17.35 -7.11 -10.73
N ARG A 213 17.31 -5.84 -11.15
CA ARG A 213 16.58 -4.77 -10.48
C ARG A 213 15.68 -4.08 -11.50
N LEU A 214 14.49 -3.76 -11.07
CA LEU A 214 13.60 -2.88 -11.81
C LEU A 214 14.26 -1.49 -11.83
N GLU A 215 14.42 -0.88 -12.98
CA GLU A 215 14.84 0.52 -13.10
C GLU A 215 13.74 1.27 -13.86
N PHE A 216 13.01 2.08 -13.10
CA PHE A 216 11.88 2.83 -13.64
C PHE A 216 12.12 4.32 -13.72
#